data_58d471dcb8960fc14d5a73bd3c94d513
#
_entry.id   58d471dcb8960fc14d5a73bd3c94d513
#
_cell.length_a   1.000
_cell.length_b   1.000
_cell.length_c   1.000
_cell.angle_alpha   90.00
_cell.angle_beta   90.00
_cell.angle_gamma   90.00
#
_symmetry.space_group_name_H-M   'P 1'
#
loop_
_entity.id
_entity.type
_entity.pdbx_description
1 polymer ?
#
loop_
_entity_poly.entity_id
_entity_poly.type
_entity_poly.pdbx_seq_one_letter_code
_entity_poly.pdbx_strand_id
1 'polypeptide(L)'
;SGKLEDVLNSDPEDRLILPSKYNLYKIYEESGSPLASQMKQNIIANHPDSRYAEILLNPQAILADDSDSMDSQYDQLYKVYQNQKYLEVVAGAQEYVDMHTGDPLVPKFEMLKANAIGRIQGFEAYKEALNYVALNYPNRPEGKKAQQMISEQLPRMENREFTQETGSQGASNWKVVFPFKIKDDEKALKLMEVLKRSLKDLNYSNIVSKDIYNLEEEFVIVHGFKSKDFALGYAELLKNNKDYKVRNENFVILSANYQIIQIHKNLEDYNRQFGSL
;
A
#
# COMPACT_ATOMS: atom_id res chain seq x y z
N SER A 1 -3.27 -8.41 -28.66
CA SER A 1 -3.63 -7.31 -29.59
C SER A 1 -5.15 -7.13 -29.67
N GLY A 2 -5.98 -8.17 -29.85
CA GLY A 2 -7.41 -8.07 -30.10
C GLY A 2 -8.18 -7.14 -29.15
N LYS A 3 -7.97 -7.23 -27.83
CA LYS A 3 -8.66 -6.37 -26.84
C LYS A 3 -8.33 -4.88 -26.99
N LEU A 4 -7.11 -4.52 -27.36
CA LEU A 4 -6.72 -3.11 -27.57
C LEU A 4 -7.24 -2.57 -28.92
N GLU A 5 -7.33 -3.42 -29.93
CA GLU A 5 -7.97 -3.09 -31.19
C GLU A 5 -9.48 -2.87 -31.01
N ASP A 6 -10.13 -3.71 -30.18
CA ASP A 6 -11.53 -3.54 -29.80
C ASP A 6 -11.79 -2.22 -29.08
N VAL A 7 -10.89 -1.79 -28.17
CA VAL A 7 -10.98 -0.49 -27.49
C VAL A 7 -10.89 0.66 -28.48
N LEU A 8 -9.98 0.63 -29.45
CA LEU A 8 -9.84 1.69 -30.44
C LEU A 8 -11.04 1.74 -31.43
N ASN A 9 -11.71 0.62 -31.64
CA ASN A 9 -12.88 0.51 -32.53
C ASN A 9 -14.22 0.84 -31.85
N SER A 10 -14.24 0.94 -30.50
CA SER A 10 -15.46 1.16 -29.70
C SER A 10 -15.76 2.62 -29.34
N ASP A 11 -15.17 3.59 -30.04
CA ASP A 11 -15.31 5.03 -29.79
C ASP A 11 -14.89 5.40 -28.33
N PRO A 12 -13.63 5.15 -27.98
CA PRO A 12 -13.13 5.37 -26.61
C PRO A 12 -13.03 6.86 -26.28
N GLU A 13 -13.07 7.20 -24.99
CA GLU A 13 -12.72 8.54 -24.52
C GLU A 13 -11.34 8.95 -25.05
N ASP A 14 -11.16 10.20 -25.46
CA ASP A 14 -9.93 10.73 -26.08
C ASP A 14 -8.66 10.38 -25.30
N ARG A 15 -8.74 10.36 -23.96
CA ARG A 15 -7.63 9.98 -23.06
C ARG A 15 -7.16 8.53 -23.22
N LEU A 16 -7.98 7.62 -23.76
CA LEU A 16 -7.62 6.19 -23.92
C LEU A 16 -7.04 5.88 -25.30
N ILE A 17 -7.25 6.74 -26.29
CA ILE A 17 -6.83 6.48 -27.67
C ILE A 17 -5.32 6.36 -27.79
N LEU A 18 -4.60 7.36 -27.30
CA LEU A 18 -3.16 7.44 -27.47
C LEU A 18 -2.39 6.39 -26.66
N PRO A 19 -2.71 6.14 -25.36
CA PRO A 19 -2.15 5.02 -24.62
C PRO A 19 -2.39 3.67 -25.28
N SER A 20 -3.60 3.43 -25.82
CA SER A 20 -3.94 2.18 -26.50
C SER A 20 -3.13 1.99 -27.78
N LYS A 21 -2.94 3.04 -28.58
CA LYS A 21 -2.10 3.03 -29.77
C LYS A 21 -0.64 2.72 -29.44
N TYR A 22 -0.10 3.34 -28.38
CA TYR A 22 1.27 3.09 -27.95
C TYR A 22 1.47 1.66 -27.44
N ASN A 23 0.55 1.13 -26.67
CA ASN A 23 0.59 -0.26 -26.21
C ASN A 23 0.50 -1.26 -27.37
N LEU A 24 -0.34 -0.99 -28.36
CA LEU A 24 -0.38 -1.79 -29.61
C LEU A 24 0.94 -1.74 -30.36
N TYR A 25 1.55 -0.57 -30.48
CA TYR A 25 2.88 -0.42 -31.07
C TYR A 25 3.90 -1.33 -30.37
N LYS A 26 3.94 -1.31 -29.03
CA LYS A 26 4.87 -2.16 -28.26
C LYS A 26 4.64 -3.65 -28.48
N ILE A 27 3.38 -4.10 -28.51
CA ILE A 27 3.02 -5.51 -28.79
C ILE A 27 3.47 -5.91 -30.21
N TYR A 28 3.26 -5.04 -31.21
CA TYR A 28 3.69 -5.30 -32.57
C TYR A 28 5.22 -5.29 -32.71
N GLU A 29 5.92 -4.40 -32.01
CA GLU A 29 7.39 -4.35 -31.96
C GLU A 29 7.97 -5.63 -31.35
N GLU A 30 7.46 -6.07 -30.20
CA GLU A 30 7.89 -7.30 -29.51
C GLU A 30 7.61 -8.58 -30.34
N SER A 31 6.53 -8.58 -31.12
CA SER A 31 6.17 -9.69 -32.01
C SER A 31 6.86 -9.66 -33.38
N GLY A 32 7.67 -8.64 -33.67
CA GLY A 32 8.30 -8.44 -34.99
C GLY A 32 7.32 -8.16 -36.11
N SER A 33 6.11 -7.67 -35.79
CA SER A 33 5.05 -7.40 -36.77
C SER A 33 5.36 -6.15 -37.62
N PRO A 34 5.11 -6.16 -38.93
CA PRO A 34 5.25 -4.99 -39.79
C PRO A 34 4.30 -3.84 -39.39
N LEU A 35 3.24 -4.14 -38.64
CA LEU A 35 2.29 -3.16 -38.11
C LEU A 35 2.93 -2.21 -37.10
N ALA A 36 4.05 -2.59 -36.48
CA ALA A 36 4.78 -1.72 -35.57
C ALA A 36 5.19 -0.40 -36.21
N SER A 37 5.77 -0.46 -37.42
CA SER A 37 6.18 0.75 -38.18
C SER A 37 5.01 1.66 -38.51
N GLN A 38 3.88 1.07 -38.89
CA GLN A 38 2.67 1.83 -39.21
C GLN A 38 2.10 2.52 -37.97
N MET A 39 2.03 1.81 -36.84
CA MET A 39 1.52 2.37 -35.60
C MET A 39 2.43 3.48 -35.07
N LYS A 40 3.76 3.29 -35.12
CA LYS A 40 4.75 4.31 -34.80
C LYS A 40 4.54 5.58 -35.59
N GLN A 41 4.43 5.46 -36.92
CA GLN A 41 4.16 6.61 -37.81
C GLN A 41 2.81 7.28 -37.53
N ASN A 42 1.78 6.50 -37.22
CA ASN A 42 0.46 7.03 -36.87
C ASN A 42 0.51 7.89 -35.58
N ILE A 43 1.22 7.43 -34.55
CA ILE A 43 1.37 8.18 -33.30
C ILE A 43 2.13 9.50 -33.56
N ILE A 44 3.26 9.45 -34.28
CA ILE A 44 4.09 10.63 -34.55
C ILE A 44 3.34 11.64 -35.42
N ALA A 45 2.62 11.19 -36.46
CA ALA A 45 1.94 12.09 -37.37
C ALA A 45 0.69 12.75 -36.78
N ASN A 46 -0.10 11.99 -36.00
CA ASN A 46 -1.39 12.48 -35.51
C ASN A 46 -1.31 13.08 -34.11
N HIS A 47 -0.22 12.81 -33.36
CA HIS A 47 -0.02 13.30 -32.00
C HIS A 47 1.45 13.77 -31.78
N PRO A 48 1.96 14.72 -32.62
CA PRO A 48 3.38 15.09 -32.63
C PRO A 48 3.87 15.69 -31.32
N ASP A 49 3.00 16.41 -30.61
CA ASP A 49 3.31 17.07 -29.33
C ASP A 49 3.11 16.13 -28.13
N SER A 50 2.81 14.86 -28.37
CA SER A 50 2.61 13.90 -27.28
C SER A 50 3.95 13.34 -26.80
N ARG A 51 4.04 13.04 -25.51
CA ARG A 51 5.19 12.32 -24.96
C ARG A 51 5.45 10.99 -25.68
N TYR A 52 4.43 10.33 -26.17
CA TYR A 52 4.59 9.08 -26.96
C TYR A 52 5.33 9.31 -28.28
N ALA A 53 5.02 10.39 -28.98
CA ALA A 53 5.75 10.77 -30.20
C ALA A 53 7.21 11.11 -29.87
N GLU A 54 7.45 11.84 -28.79
CA GLU A 54 8.78 12.18 -28.29
C GLU A 54 9.62 10.93 -27.98
N ILE A 55 9.06 9.98 -27.23
CA ILE A 55 9.70 8.68 -26.93
C ILE A 55 10.03 7.91 -28.22
N LEU A 56 9.11 7.90 -29.20
CA LEU A 56 9.28 7.18 -30.45
C LEU A 56 10.29 7.83 -31.38
N LEU A 57 10.45 9.16 -31.35
CA LEU A 57 11.42 9.92 -32.15
C LEU A 57 12.84 9.84 -31.56
N ASN A 58 12.99 9.88 -30.24
CA ASN A 58 14.26 9.93 -29.59
C ASN A 58 14.34 9.06 -28.31
N PRO A 59 14.27 7.72 -28.47
CA PRO A 59 14.22 6.80 -27.34
C PRO A 59 15.41 6.91 -26.38
N GLN A 60 16.59 7.22 -26.92
CA GLN A 60 17.83 7.23 -26.13
C GLN A 60 18.07 8.55 -25.38
N ALA A 61 17.63 9.69 -25.91
CA ALA A 61 17.79 10.97 -25.23
C ALA A 61 16.93 11.04 -23.96
N ILE A 62 15.72 10.46 -24.02
CA ILE A 62 14.81 10.41 -22.87
C ILE A 62 15.31 9.43 -21.81
N LEU A 63 15.88 8.29 -22.21
CA LEU A 63 16.48 7.33 -21.28
C LEU A 63 17.75 7.84 -20.57
N ALA A 64 18.46 8.78 -21.22
CA ALA A 64 19.71 9.34 -20.64
C ALA A 64 19.48 10.53 -19.69
N ASP A 65 18.47 11.35 -19.97
CA ASP A 65 18.21 12.60 -19.22
C ASP A 65 17.28 12.37 -18.01
N ASP A 66 16.42 11.36 -18.09
CA ASP A 66 15.40 11.09 -17.08
C ASP A 66 15.76 9.94 -16.11
N SER A 67 16.76 9.11 -16.38
CA SER A 67 17.01 7.92 -15.53
C SER A 67 17.42 8.28 -14.11
N ASP A 68 18.23 9.31 -13.91
CA ASP A 68 18.63 9.79 -12.58
C ASP A 68 17.47 10.54 -11.88
N SER A 69 16.62 11.25 -12.64
CA SER A 69 15.50 11.99 -12.07
C SER A 69 14.32 11.10 -11.69
N MET A 70 14.06 10.06 -12.46
CA MET A 70 12.93 9.13 -12.26
C MET A 70 13.16 8.14 -11.13
N ASP A 71 14.34 7.56 -11.02
CA ASP A 71 14.73 6.76 -9.87
C ASP A 71 14.72 7.62 -8.59
N SER A 72 15.13 8.88 -8.68
CA SER A 72 15.03 9.83 -7.57
C SER A 72 13.60 10.11 -7.13
N GLN A 73 12.64 10.25 -8.06
CA GLN A 73 11.22 10.44 -7.75
C GLN A 73 10.62 9.19 -7.08
N TYR A 74 10.95 8.01 -7.60
CA TYR A 74 10.54 6.76 -6.95
C TYR A 74 11.09 6.64 -5.54
N ASP A 75 12.38 6.90 -5.34
CA ASP A 75 13.02 6.83 -4.03
C ASP A 75 12.42 7.83 -3.02
N GLN A 76 12.08 9.04 -3.50
CA GLN A 76 11.36 10.01 -2.67
C GLN A 76 9.98 9.49 -2.27
N LEU A 77 9.21 8.97 -3.23
CA LEU A 77 7.89 8.43 -2.96
C LEU A 77 7.95 7.18 -2.08
N TYR A 78 8.98 6.35 -2.25
CA TYR A 78 9.21 5.21 -1.38
C TYR A 78 9.52 5.62 0.08
N LYS A 79 10.25 6.73 0.30
CA LYS A 79 10.43 7.29 1.64
C LYS A 79 9.11 7.77 2.25
N VAL A 80 8.23 8.37 1.43
CA VAL A 80 6.87 8.73 1.86
C VAL A 80 6.08 7.48 2.28
N TYR A 81 6.21 6.38 1.53
CA TYR A 81 5.63 5.08 1.89
C TYR A 81 6.18 4.53 3.22
N GLN A 82 7.49 4.59 3.42
CA GLN A 82 8.13 4.16 4.68
C GLN A 82 7.65 4.99 5.88
N ASN A 83 7.33 6.26 5.66
CA ASN A 83 6.74 7.14 6.67
C ASN A 83 5.23 6.94 6.86
N GLN A 84 4.66 5.89 6.27
CA GLN A 84 3.24 5.51 6.36
C GLN A 84 2.26 6.56 5.79
N LYS A 85 2.72 7.49 4.97
CA LYS A 85 1.89 8.49 4.30
C LYS A 85 1.25 7.93 3.03
N TYR A 86 0.49 6.86 3.19
CA TYR A 86 0.01 6.04 2.07
C TYR A 86 -0.90 6.78 1.11
N LEU A 87 -1.72 7.74 1.58
CA LEU A 87 -2.54 8.58 0.69
C LEU A 87 -1.68 9.45 -0.24
N GLU A 88 -0.61 10.06 0.29
CA GLU A 88 0.35 10.82 -0.50
C GLU A 88 1.04 9.91 -1.53
N VAL A 89 1.33 8.66 -1.16
CA VAL A 89 1.92 7.67 -2.08
C VAL A 89 0.95 7.32 -3.21
N VAL A 90 -0.33 7.06 -2.90
CA VAL A 90 -1.33 6.74 -3.92
C VAL A 90 -1.49 7.90 -4.90
N ALA A 91 -1.59 9.13 -4.40
CA ALA A 91 -1.72 10.32 -5.22
C ALA A 91 -0.48 10.57 -6.09
N GLY A 92 0.72 10.55 -5.48
CA GLY A 92 1.98 10.80 -6.21
C GLY A 92 2.31 9.71 -7.23
N ALA A 93 2.02 8.44 -6.91
CA ALA A 93 2.18 7.36 -7.90
C ALA A 93 1.20 7.49 -9.06
N GLN A 94 -0.06 7.87 -8.79
CA GLN A 94 -1.04 8.10 -9.86
C GLN A 94 -0.63 9.26 -10.75
N GLU A 95 -0.22 10.38 -10.17
CA GLU A 95 0.28 11.54 -10.91
C GLU A 95 1.45 11.16 -11.82
N TYR A 96 2.42 10.38 -11.30
CA TYR A 96 3.53 9.88 -12.11
C TYR A 96 3.06 9.02 -13.27
N VAL A 97 2.16 8.06 -13.01
CA VAL A 97 1.61 7.16 -14.03
C VAL A 97 0.90 7.95 -15.15
N ASP A 98 0.11 8.96 -14.78
CA ASP A 98 -0.64 9.78 -15.73
C ASP A 98 0.29 10.63 -16.60
N MET A 99 1.35 11.20 -16.00
CA MET A 99 2.32 12.03 -16.75
C MET A 99 3.32 11.22 -17.59
N HIS A 100 3.66 10.00 -17.17
CA HIS A 100 4.72 9.20 -17.79
C HIS A 100 4.22 7.87 -18.37
N THR A 101 2.99 7.84 -18.88
CA THR A 101 2.42 6.63 -19.47
C THR A 101 3.35 6.05 -20.55
N GLY A 102 3.64 4.75 -20.45
CA GLY A 102 4.58 4.05 -21.33
C GLY A 102 6.03 4.05 -20.87
N ASP A 103 6.37 4.79 -19.83
CA ASP A 103 7.69 4.77 -19.23
C ASP A 103 8.00 3.38 -18.60
N PRO A 104 9.23 2.87 -18.72
CA PRO A 104 9.64 1.60 -18.12
C PRO A 104 9.47 1.51 -16.60
N LEU A 105 9.46 2.64 -15.88
CA LEU A 105 9.30 2.68 -14.42
C LEU A 105 7.84 2.74 -13.97
N VAL A 106 6.89 3.04 -14.84
CA VAL A 106 5.45 3.08 -14.50
C VAL A 106 4.99 1.83 -13.75
N PRO A 107 5.34 0.59 -14.14
CA PRO A 107 4.96 -0.60 -13.38
C PRO A 107 5.45 -0.60 -11.92
N LYS A 108 6.61 0.01 -11.67
CA LYS A 108 7.20 0.13 -10.33
C LYS A 108 6.38 1.06 -9.43
N PHE A 109 5.90 2.20 -9.99
CA PHE A 109 4.98 3.12 -9.30
C PHE A 109 3.61 2.50 -9.09
N GLU A 110 3.08 1.77 -10.06
CA GLU A 110 1.81 1.03 -9.92
C GLU A 110 1.89 -0.03 -8.82
N MET A 111 3.00 -0.75 -8.71
CA MET A 111 3.20 -1.71 -7.62
C MET A 111 3.30 -1.02 -6.26
N LEU A 112 3.98 0.12 -6.17
CA LEU A 112 4.06 0.91 -4.93
C LEU A 112 2.68 1.44 -4.53
N LYS A 113 1.90 1.93 -5.49
CA LYS A 113 0.50 2.36 -5.31
C LYS A 113 -0.37 1.20 -4.80
N ALA A 114 -0.27 0.02 -5.41
CA ALA A 114 -1.00 -1.16 -4.97
C ALA A 114 -0.68 -1.52 -3.50
N ASN A 115 0.59 -1.49 -3.12
CA ASN A 115 1.00 -1.73 -1.74
C ASN A 115 0.42 -0.67 -0.78
N ALA A 116 0.42 0.61 -1.15
CA ALA A 116 -0.16 1.67 -0.33
C ALA A 116 -1.68 1.52 -0.19
N ILE A 117 -2.39 1.18 -1.27
CA ILE A 117 -3.83 0.87 -1.26
C ILE A 117 -4.13 -0.27 -0.27
N GLY A 118 -3.36 -1.35 -0.31
CA GLY A 118 -3.53 -2.46 0.63
C GLY A 118 -3.37 -2.04 2.10
N ARG A 119 -2.47 -1.10 2.37
CA ARG A 119 -2.23 -0.61 3.74
C ARG A 119 -3.40 0.22 4.30
N ILE A 120 -4.13 0.94 3.47
CA ILE A 120 -5.22 1.84 3.90
C ILE A 120 -6.62 1.30 3.63
N GLN A 121 -6.81 0.49 2.60
CA GLN A 121 -8.12 -0.04 2.20
C GLN A 121 -8.28 -1.55 2.45
N GLY A 122 -7.18 -2.26 2.74
CA GLY A 122 -7.21 -3.66 3.13
C GLY A 122 -7.13 -4.64 1.96
N PHE A 123 -7.50 -5.89 2.28
CA PHE A 123 -7.21 -7.07 1.45
C PHE A 123 -7.85 -7.02 0.06
N GLU A 124 -9.15 -6.72 -0.03
CA GLU A 124 -9.86 -6.75 -1.33
C GLU A 124 -9.33 -5.67 -2.28
N ALA A 125 -9.14 -4.45 -1.79
CA ALA A 125 -8.56 -3.38 -2.60
C ALA A 125 -7.11 -3.69 -3.02
N TYR A 126 -6.34 -4.35 -2.16
CA TYR A 126 -4.99 -4.81 -2.50
C TYR A 126 -5.01 -5.86 -3.61
N LYS A 127 -5.92 -6.85 -3.50
CA LYS A 127 -6.11 -7.90 -4.51
C LYS A 127 -6.48 -7.32 -5.87
N GLU A 128 -7.40 -6.33 -5.90
CA GLU A 128 -7.78 -5.63 -7.11
C GLU A 128 -6.60 -4.85 -7.71
N ALA A 129 -5.86 -4.11 -6.90
CA ALA A 129 -4.70 -3.34 -7.35
C ALA A 129 -3.57 -4.25 -7.89
N LEU A 130 -3.30 -5.39 -7.24
CA LEU A 130 -2.34 -6.37 -7.75
C LEU A 130 -2.80 -7.02 -9.06
N ASN A 131 -4.10 -7.34 -9.20
CA ASN A 131 -4.64 -7.84 -10.45
C ASN A 131 -4.47 -6.84 -11.58
N TYR A 132 -4.66 -5.55 -11.31
CA TYR A 132 -4.40 -4.49 -12.28
C TYR A 132 -2.93 -4.52 -12.75
N VAL A 133 -1.96 -4.57 -11.84
CA VAL A 133 -0.53 -4.63 -12.20
C VAL A 133 -0.20 -5.90 -13.00
N ALA A 134 -0.72 -7.04 -12.57
CA ALA A 134 -0.48 -8.33 -13.25
C ALA A 134 -1.02 -8.36 -14.68
N LEU A 135 -2.20 -7.77 -14.91
CA LEU A 135 -2.87 -7.76 -16.22
C LEU A 135 -2.28 -6.73 -17.18
N ASN A 136 -1.88 -5.55 -16.67
CA ASN A 136 -1.39 -4.47 -17.53
C ASN A 136 0.11 -4.56 -17.82
N TYR A 137 0.88 -5.25 -16.95
CA TYR A 137 2.34 -5.36 -17.08
C TYR A 137 2.85 -6.82 -17.04
N PRO A 138 2.24 -7.79 -17.75
CA PRO A 138 2.50 -9.23 -17.57
C PRO A 138 3.95 -9.64 -17.85
N ASN A 139 4.64 -8.90 -18.72
CA ASN A 139 6.02 -9.16 -19.11
C ASN A 139 7.06 -8.41 -18.28
N ARG A 140 6.65 -7.48 -17.44
CA ARG A 140 7.53 -6.71 -16.55
C ARG A 140 7.77 -7.44 -15.23
N PRO A 141 8.89 -7.17 -14.54
CA PRO A 141 9.19 -7.77 -13.24
C PRO A 141 8.06 -7.58 -12.22
N GLU A 142 7.46 -6.37 -12.19
CA GLU A 142 6.38 -6.01 -11.27
C GLU A 142 5.10 -6.81 -11.56
N GLY A 143 4.74 -6.98 -12.83
CA GLY A 143 3.58 -7.79 -13.22
C GLY A 143 3.77 -9.26 -12.88
N LYS A 144 4.96 -9.83 -13.12
CA LYS A 144 5.29 -11.20 -12.73
C LYS A 144 5.26 -11.36 -11.21
N LYS A 145 5.78 -10.39 -10.46
CA LYS A 145 5.73 -10.37 -9.02
C LYS A 145 4.28 -10.29 -8.51
N ALA A 146 3.45 -9.44 -9.12
CA ALA A 146 2.04 -9.36 -8.80
C ALA A 146 1.32 -10.71 -9.05
N GLN A 147 1.56 -11.37 -10.17
CA GLN A 147 1.03 -12.71 -10.46
C GLN A 147 1.43 -13.74 -9.41
N GLN A 148 2.71 -13.75 -9.02
CA GLN A 148 3.21 -14.63 -7.97
C GLN A 148 2.52 -14.34 -6.62
N MET A 149 2.36 -13.07 -6.25
CA MET A 149 1.68 -12.70 -5.01
C MET A 149 0.20 -13.13 -5.02
N ILE A 150 -0.49 -12.97 -6.15
CA ILE A 150 -1.90 -13.39 -6.32
C ILE A 150 -2.03 -14.91 -6.19
N SER A 151 -1.11 -15.69 -6.78
CA SER A 151 -1.21 -17.15 -6.79
C SER A 151 -0.72 -17.82 -5.49
N GLU A 152 0.26 -17.25 -4.80
CA GLU A 152 0.94 -17.89 -3.68
C GLU A 152 0.63 -17.25 -2.32
N GLN A 153 0.52 -15.91 -2.26
CA GLN A 153 0.42 -15.17 -1.00
C GLN A 153 -1.02 -14.82 -0.64
N LEU A 154 -1.78 -14.27 -1.60
CA LEU A 154 -3.16 -13.86 -1.33
C LEU A 154 -4.05 -14.99 -0.82
N PRO A 155 -4.01 -16.24 -1.36
CA PRO A 155 -4.83 -17.32 -0.83
C PRO A 155 -4.57 -17.67 0.64
N ARG A 156 -3.33 -17.44 1.10
CA ARG A 156 -2.95 -17.63 2.51
C ARG A 156 -3.42 -16.51 3.42
N MET A 157 -3.71 -15.35 2.86
CA MET A 157 -4.18 -14.17 3.59
C MET A 157 -5.71 -14.08 3.62
N GLU A 158 -6.39 -14.56 2.56
CA GLU A 158 -7.82 -14.41 2.32
C GLU A 158 -8.69 -15.06 3.42
N ASN A 159 -8.32 -16.25 3.88
CA ASN A 159 -9.12 -17.05 4.82
C ASN A 159 -8.51 -17.10 6.23
N ARG A 160 -7.94 -16.02 6.72
CA ARG A 160 -7.42 -15.96 8.08
C ARG A 160 -8.55 -15.71 9.07
N GLU A 161 -8.82 -16.70 9.89
CA GLU A 161 -9.72 -16.58 11.03
C GLU A 161 -8.98 -16.04 12.26
N PHE A 162 -9.70 -15.36 13.14
CA PHE A 162 -9.14 -14.93 14.41
C PHE A 162 -8.74 -16.11 15.28
N THR A 163 -7.54 -16.05 15.81
CA THR A 163 -7.04 -16.99 16.81
C THR A 163 -7.79 -16.77 18.11
N GLN A 164 -8.26 -17.87 18.74
CA GLN A 164 -8.89 -17.80 20.05
C GLN A 164 -7.95 -17.24 21.13
N GLU A 165 -8.43 -16.27 21.88
CA GLU A 165 -7.65 -15.58 22.92
C GLU A 165 -7.81 -16.20 24.31
N THR A 166 -8.77 -17.13 24.47
CA THR A 166 -9.00 -17.90 25.70
C THR A 166 -8.22 -19.19 25.65
N GLY A 167 -7.42 -19.46 26.69
CA GLY A 167 -6.66 -20.72 26.79
C GLY A 167 -5.33 -20.74 26.05
N SER A 168 -4.86 -19.63 25.53
CA SER A 168 -3.55 -19.51 24.87
C SER A 168 -2.41 -19.53 25.91
N GLN A 169 -2.21 -20.65 26.58
CA GLN A 169 -0.99 -20.91 27.33
C GLN A 169 0.17 -20.94 26.35
N GLY A 170 0.98 -19.86 26.35
CA GLY A 170 2.14 -19.72 25.47
C GLY A 170 2.01 -18.73 24.31
N ALA A 171 0.89 -18.09 24.08
CA ALA A 171 0.80 -16.99 23.12
C ALA A 171 1.46 -15.72 23.70
N SER A 172 2.76 -15.61 23.51
CA SER A 172 3.61 -14.56 24.03
C SER A 172 3.79 -13.45 23.01
N ASN A 173 2.78 -12.70 22.72
CA ASN A 173 2.95 -11.43 21.98
C ASN A 173 1.63 -10.67 21.91
N TRP A 174 1.32 -10.00 22.99
CA TRP A 174 0.13 -9.17 23.10
C TRP A 174 0.48 -7.71 22.89
N LYS A 175 -0.52 -6.95 22.49
CA LYS A 175 -0.41 -5.50 22.25
C LYS A 175 -1.48 -4.77 23.04
N VAL A 176 -1.15 -3.55 23.47
CA VAL A 176 -2.13 -2.54 23.88
C VAL A 176 -2.24 -1.53 22.75
N VAL A 177 -3.43 -1.32 22.24
CA VAL A 177 -3.71 -0.49 21.08
C VAL A 177 -4.60 0.67 21.48
N PHE A 178 -4.21 1.88 21.09
CA PHE A 178 -4.92 3.12 21.33
C PHE A 178 -5.37 3.70 19.97
N PRO A 179 -6.68 3.65 19.63
CA PRO A 179 -7.19 4.23 18.41
C PRO A 179 -7.19 5.76 18.43
N PHE A 180 -6.85 6.36 17.31
CA PHE A 180 -6.94 7.80 17.05
C PHE A 180 -7.53 8.05 15.67
N LYS A 181 -8.17 9.21 15.50
CA LYS A 181 -8.44 9.73 14.16
C LYS A 181 -7.18 10.39 13.61
N ILE A 182 -6.89 10.24 12.33
CA ILE A 182 -5.69 10.82 11.69
C ILE A 182 -5.58 12.33 11.91
N LYS A 183 -6.71 13.04 11.96
CA LYS A 183 -6.74 14.47 12.29
C LYS A 183 -6.24 14.80 13.71
N ASP A 184 -6.16 13.82 14.59
CA ASP A 184 -5.70 13.96 15.98
C ASP A 184 -4.23 13.48 16.16
N ASP A 185 -3.44 13.43 15.09
CA ASP A 185 -2.04 12.95 15.08
C ASP A 185 -1.17 13.59 16.17
N GLU A 186 -1.34 14.88 16.45
CA GLU A 186 -0.62 15.53 17.56
C GLU A 186 -0.92 14.89 18.93
N LYS A 187 -2.17 14.44 19.16
CA LYS A 187 -2.55 13.75 20.39
C LYS A 187 -1.94 12.35 20.44
N ALA A 188 -1.91 11.67 19.29
CA ALA A 188 -1.28 10.37 19.17
C ALA A 188 0.24 10.45 19.47
N LEU A 189 0.93 11.45 18.91
CA LEU A 189 2.35 11.67 19.18
C LEU A 189 2.62 12.00 20.67
N LYS A 190 1.80 12.83 21.29
CA LYS A 190 1.90 13.11 22.73
C LYS A 190 1.71 11.86 23.58
N LEU A 191 0.75 11.00 23.21
CA LEU A 191 0.57 9.72 23.89
C LEU A 191 1.79 8.83 23.74
N MET A 192 2.37 8.74 22.53
CA MET A 192 3.59 7.95 22.30
C MET A 192 4.73 8.34 23.25
N GLU A 193 4.94 9.64 23.48
CA GLU A 193 5.98 10.12 24.41
C GLU A 193 5.68 9.72 25.86
N VAL A 194 4.41 9.78 26.28
CA VAL A 194 3.99 9.33 27.61
C VAL A 194 4.22 7.82 27.76
N LEU A 195 3.85 7.02 26.75
CA LEU A 195 4.04 5.57 26.75
C LEU A 195 5.52 5.19 26.79
N LYS A 196 6.37 5.82 25.97
CA LYS A 196 7.82 5.60 25.99
C LYS A 196 8.44 5.91 27.38
N ARG A 197 8.01 7.03 27.99
CA ARG A 197 8.44 7.40 29.34
C ARG A 197 8.00 6.36 30.37
N SER A 198 6.73 5.95 30.35
CA SER A 198 6.20 4.97 31.29
C SER A 198 6.92 3.61 31.21
N LEU A 199 7.23 3.15 29.98
CA LEU A 199 7.99 1.92 29.78
C LEU A 199 9.41 2.02 30.34
N LYS A 200 10.06 3.18 30.15
CA LYS A 200 11.38 3.45 30.70
C LYS A 200 11.35 3.46 32.23
N ASP A 201 10.39 4.15 32.83
CA ASP A 201 10.24 4.27 34.27
C ASP A 201 9.96 2.89 34.94
N LEU A 202 9.19 2.04 34.24
CA LEU A 202 8.87 0.67 34.69
C LEU A 202 9.95 -0.36 34.31
N ASN A 203 11.01 0.07 33.65
CA ASN A 203 12.07 -0.82 33.18
C ASN A 203 11.57 -1.94 32.24
N TYR A 204 10.59 -1.63 31.38
CA TYR A 204 10.02 -2.53 30.39
C TYR A 204 10.72 -2.38 29.04
N SER A 205 10.99 -3.51 28.37
CA SER A 205 11.62 -3.55 27.04
C SER A 205 10.61 -3.49 25.88
N ASN A 206 9.36 -3.19 26.17
CA ASN A 206 8.29 -3.07 25.18
C ASN A 206 8.54 -1.91 24.22
N ILE A 207 8.04 -2.01 22.99
CA ILE A 207 8.24 -1.03 21.92
C ILE A 207 6.93 -0.30 21.65
N VAL A 208 7.02 1.01 21.42
CA VAL A 208 5.90 1.85 21.00
C VAL A 208 6.03 2.17 19.50
N SER A 209 4.97 1.95 18.74
CA SER A 209 4.88 2.37 17.34
C SER A 209 3.56 3.07 17.06
N LYS A 210 3.47 3.63 15.86
CA LYS A 210 2.24 4.17 15.28
C LYS A 210 2.01 3.48 13.94
N ASP A 211 0.79 2.97 13.70
CA ASP A 211 0.40 2.31 12.47
C ASP A 211 -0.87 2.96 11.91
N ILE A 212 -0.89 3.26 10.63
CA ILE A 212 -2.12 3.65 9.93
C ILE A 212 -3.04 2.41 9.86
N TYR A 213 -4.29 2.59 10.29
CA TYR A 213 -5.28 1.53 10.20
C TYR A 213 -6.09 1.63 8.89
N ASN A 214 -6.67 2.80 8.61
CA ASN A 214 -7.44 3.05 7.39
C ASN A 214 -7.31 4.53 6.96
N LEU A 215 -8.24 5.01 6.13
CA LEU A 215 -8.25 6.40 5.63
C LEU A 215 -8.50 7.46 6.72
N GLU A 216 -9.08 7.06 7.85
CA GLU A 216 -9.51 7.97 8.90
C GLU A 216 -8.82 7.73 10.24
N GLU A 217 -8.27 6.53 10.44
CA GLU A 217 -7.82 6.05 11.75
C GLU A 217 -6.38 5.55 11.72
N GLU A 218 -5.70 5.83 12.82
CA GLU A 218 -4.38 5.34 13.14
C GLU A 218 -4.35 4.78 14.55
N PHE A 219 -3.40 3.90 14.82
CA PHE A 219 -3.22 3.27 16.12
C PHE A 219 -1.87 3.62 16.70
N VAL A 220 -1.85 3.99 17.99
CA VAL A 220 -0.64 3.98 18.81
C VAL A 220 -0.62 2.65 19.53
N ILE A 221 0.52 1.93 19.48
CA ILE A 221 0.60 0.54 19.91
C ILE A 221 1.78 0.34 20.82
N VAL A 222 1.55 -0.38 21.91
CA VAL A 222 2.63 -0.94 22.75
C VAL A 222 2.69 -2.43 22.49
N HIS A 223 3.85 -2.89 22.03
CA HIS A 223 4.09 -4.26 21.59
C HIS A 223 4.80 -5.09 22.66
N GLY A 224 4.69 -6.42 22.55
CA GLY A 224 5.59 -7.36 23.21
C GLY A 224 5.21 -7.73 24.63
N PHE A 225 3.93 -7.68 24.99
CA PHE A 225 3.47 -8.21 26.28
C PHE A 225 3.42 -9.75 26.26
N LYS A 226 3.87 -10.37 27.35
CA LYS A 226 3.98 -11.83 27.47
C LYS A 226 2.62 -12.53 27.60
N SER A 227 1.59 -11.82 28.10
CA SER A 227 0.24 -12.36 28.26
C SER A 227 -0.80 -11.24 28.17
N LYS A 228 -2.08 -11.63 28.01
CA LYS A 228 -3.23 -10.72 28.04
C LYS A 228 -3.28 -9.95 29.37
N ASP A 229 -3.08 -10.65 30.48
CA ASP A 229 -3.15 -10.06 31.82
C ASP A 229 -2.07 -9.01 32.04
N PHE A 230 -0.85 -9.23 31.55
CA PHE A 230 0.22 -8.21 31.60
C PHE A 230 -0.14 -6.98 30.76
N ALA A 231 -0.72 -7.17 29.59
CA ALA A 231 -1.15 -6.06 28.74
C ALA A 231 -2.29 -5.26 29.37
N LEU A 232 -3.29 -5.94 29.93
CA LEU A 232 -4.40 -5.31 30.66
C LEU A 232 -3.89 -4.59 31.92
N GLY A 233 -3.02 -5.22 32.69
CA GLY A 233 -2.43 -4.61 33.89
C GLY A 233 -1.63 -3.35 33.58
N TYR A 234 -0.90 -3.33 32.44
CA TYR A 234 -0.20 -2.13 31.98
C TYR A 234 -1.18 -1.02 31.59
N ALA A 235 -2.24 -1.34 30.84
CA ALA A 235 -3.27 -0.36 30.46
C ALA A 235 -3.97 0.24 31.70
N GLU A 236 -4.27 -0.58 32.69
CA GLU A 236 -4.87 -0.15 33.95
C GLU A 236 -3.90 0.71 34.79
N LEU A 237 -2.62 0.34 34.84
CA LEU A 237 -1.58 1.14 35.47
C LEU A 237 -1.51 2.54 34.87
N LEU A 238 -1.48 2.64 33.55
CA LEU A 238 -1.45 3.92 32.85
C LEU A 238 -2.65 4.81 33.19
N LYS A 239 -3.84 4.23 33.33
CA LYS A 239 -5.08 4.93 33.68
C LYS A 239 -5.07 5.44 35.13
N ASN A 240 -4.59 4.62 36.05
CA ASN A 240 -4.67 4.89 37.49
C ASN A 240 -3.46 5.67 38.04
N ASN A 241 -2.33 5.66 37.33
CA ASN A 241 -1.12 6.36 37.75
C ASN A 241 -1.28 7.88 37.54
N LYS A 242 -0.97 8.66 38.59
CA LYS A 242 -1.11 10.13 38.58
C LYS A 242 -0.12 10.83 37.65
N ASP A 243 1.02 10.21 37.37
CA ASP A 243 2.08 10.79 36.56
C ASP A 243 1.83 10.62 35.06
N TYR A 244 1.12 9.55 34.66
CA TYR A 244 0.83 9.28 33.27
C TYR A 244 -0.56 9.77 32.86
N LYS A 245 -1.60 9.49 33.64
CA LYS A 245 -3.00 9.93 33.46
C LYS A 245 -3.58 9.60 32.07
N VAL A 246 -3.22 8.45 31.51
CA VAL A 246 -3.68 8.00 30.21
C VAL A 246 -5.11 7.46 30.35
N ARG A 247 -6.08 8.22 29.85
CA ARG A 247 -7.51 7.87 29.86
C ARG A 247 -8.08 7.59 28.47
N ASN A 248 -7.17 7.47 27.48
CA ASN A 248 -7.54 7.14 26.12
C ASN A 248 -8.18 5.76 26.08
N GLU A 249 -9.21 5.64 25.22
CA GLU A 249 -9.74 4.33 24.86
C GLU A 249 -8.62 3.44 24.36
N ASN A 250 -8.67 2.17 24.74
CA ASN A 250 -7.68 1.20 24.29
C ASN A 250 -8.27 -0.21 24.35
N PHE A 251 -7.66 -1.11 23.60
CA PHE A 251 -7.97 -2.53 23.64
C PHE A 251 -6.68 -3.35 23.62
N VAL A 252 -6.79 -4.56 24.18
CA VAL A 252 -5.71 -5.53 24.21
C VAL A 252 -5.99 -6.62 23.18
N ILE A 253 -4.99 -6.90 22.34
CA ILE A 253 -5.14 -7.83 21.22
C ILE A 253 -3.91 -8.73 21.08
N LEU A 254 -4.14 -9.99 20.72
CA LEU A 254 -3.06 -10.90 20.32
C LEU A 254 -2.44 -10.45 19.01
N SER A 255 -1.12 -10.49 18.89
CA SER A 255 -0.42 -10.04 17.66
C SER A 255 -0.89 -10.72 16.39
N ALA A 256 -1.27 -12.00 16.44
CA ALA A 256 -1.84 -12.70 15.29
C ALA A 256 -3.18 -12.07 14.85
N ASN A 257 -4.05 -11.73 15.80
CA ASN A 257 -5.34 -11.08 15.53
C ASN A 257 -5.14 -9.63 15.07
N TYR A 258 -4.13 -8.93 15.62
CA TYR A 258 -3.76 -7.60 15.15
C TYR A 258 -3.37 -7.59 13.66
N GLN A 259 -2.62 -8.61 13.21
CA GLN A 259 -2.29 -8.75 11.79
C GLN A 259 -3.55 -8.94 10.94
N ILE A 260 -4.53 -9.71 11.40
CA ILE A 260 -5.79 -9.95 10.70
C ILE A 260 -6.58 -8.66 10.55
N ILE A 261 -6.77 -7.88 11.63
CA ILE A 261 -7.50 -6.61 11.53
C ILE A 261 -6.77 -5.59 10.65
N GLN A 262 -5.45 -5.61 10.62
CA GLN A 262 -4.67 -4.74 9.71
C GLN A 262 -4.82 -5.13 8.25
N ILE A 263 -4.93 -6.41 7.94
CA ILE A 263 -5.09 -6.92 6.58
C ILE A 263 -6.53 -6.72 6.09
N HIS A 264 -7.53 -7.13 6.87
CA HIS A 264 -8.93 -7.18 6.46
C HIS A 264 -9.75 -5.94 6.86
N LYS A 265 -9.18 -5.04 7.67
CA LYS A 265 -9.87 -3.84 8.20
C LYS A 265 -11.16 -4.17 8.96
N ASN A 266 -11.20 -5.30 9.64
CA ASN A 266 -12.36 -5.89 10.30
C ASN A 266 -12.31 -5.81 11.83
N LEU A 267 -11.87 -4.65 12.38
CA LEU A 267 -11.82 -4.40 13.82
C LEU A 267 -13.19 -4.60 14.50
N GLU A 268 -14.28 -4.26 13.82
CA GLU A 268 -15.64 -4.45 14.36
C GLU A 268 -15.97 -5.94 14.57
N ASP A 269 -15.54 -6.81 13.66
CA ASP A 269 -15.72 -8.25 13.78
C ASP A 269 -14.92 -8.81 14.95
N TYR A 270 -13.68 -8.32 15.12
CA TYR A 270 -12.85 -8.65 16.27
C TYR A 270 -13.55 -8.25 17.59
N ASN A 271 -14.06 -7.04 17.66
CA ASN A 271 -14.75 -6.52 18.85
C ASN A 271 -16.03 -7.31 19.15
N ARG A 272 -16.79 -7.74 18.14
CA ARG A 272 -17.97 -8.61 18.33
C ARG A 272 -17.59 -9.97 18.90
N GLN A 273 -16.48 -10.55 18.45
CA GLN A 273 -16.07 -11.90 18.86
C GLN A 273 -15.42 -11.94 20.23
N PHE A 274 -14.62 -10.92 20.60
CA PHE A 274 -13.80 -10.93 21.82
C PHE A 274 -14.25 -9.93 22.88
N GLY A 275 -15.27 -9.13 22.62
CA GLY A 275 -15.91 -8.26 23.61
C GLY A 275 -15.01 -7.14 24.16
N SER A 276 -14.18 -6.54 23.34
CA SER A 276 -13.15 -5.59 23.77
C SER A 276 -13.53 -4.13 23.45
N LEU A 277 -14.65 -3.65 23.98
CA LEU A 277 -14.89 -2.21 24.14
C LEU A 277 -15.63 -1.96 25.44
#